data_34068e73e31df4c50edfc42465393043
#
_entry.id   34068e73e31df4c50edfc42465393043
#
_cell.length_a   1.000
_cell.length_b   1.000
_cell.length_c   1.000
_cell.angle_alpha   90.00
_cell.angle_beta   90.00
_cell.angle_gamma   90.00
#
_symmetry.space_group_name_H-M   'P 1'
#
loop_
_entity.id
_entity.type
_entity.pdbx_description
1 polymer ?
#
loop_
_entity_poly.entity_id
_entity_poly.type
_entity_poly.pdbx_seq_one_letter_code
_entity_poly.pdbx_strand_id
1 'polypeptide(L)'
;MPVIISNKLSKEQEEKLVVVLKEHKTALGWTIADIKGISPSTCMHRILLEDNAKPSRQPQRRLNPPMMEVVKKEVLKLLQSGMIYPISDSQWVSPTQVVPKKGGITVVENHQGEFVPTRVQSGWRVCIDYRKLNSVTRIDHFPLPFIDQMLERLSGRSYYCFLDGYSGYFQIAIAPEDQEKTTFTCPFGTFAYRRMPFGLCNAPGTFQRCMVSIFSEYIEHFIEVFMDDFTVYGDNFDACLNHLSLVLKRCVETNLVLNSENCHFMVEQGIVLRSYCVVQGY
;
A
#
# COMPACT_ATOMS: atom_id res chain seq x y z
N MET A 1 17.99 -10.86 1.12
CA MET A 1 16.84 -10.05 0.72
C MET A 1 17.30 -9.21 -0.48
N PRO A 2 16.76 -9.41 -1.67
CA PRO A 2 17.10 -8.63 -2.85
C PRO A 2 16.49 -7.21 -2.72
N VAL A 3 17.20 -6.22 -3.26
CA VAL A 3 16.77 -4.84 -3.39
C VAL A 3 17.15 -4.33 -4.78
N ILE A 4 16.40 -3.37 -5.31
CA ILE A 4 16.67 -2.77 -6.62
C ILE A 4 17.44 -1.47 -6.39
N ILE A 5 18.66 -1.41 -6.92
CA ILE A 5 19.52 -0.23 -6.84
C ILE A 5 19.84 0.28 -8.25
N SER A 6 20.21 1.55 -8.37
CA SER A 6 20.63 2.12 -9.65
C SER A 6 21.92 1.44 -10.14
N ASN A 7 21.99 1.15 -11.43
CA ASN A 7 23.18 0.60 -12.09
C ASN A 7 24.24 1.64 -12.45
N LYS A 8 23.98 2.92 -12.16
CA LYS A 8 24.89 4.04 -12.43
C LYS A 8 25.80 4.40 -11.24
N LEU A 9 25.62 3.71 -10.11
CA LEU A 9 26.41 3.96 -8.91
C LEU A 9 27.84 3.49 -9.07
N SER A 10 28.78 4.24 -8.50
CA SER A 10 30.15 3.76 -8.32
C SER A 10 30.18 2.65 -7.25
N LYS A 11 31.23 1.82 -7.25
CA LYS A 11 31.38 0.76 -6.23
C LYS A 11 31.37 1.31 -4.81
N GLU A 12 32.02 2.45 -4.59
CA GLU A 12 32.02 3.11 -3.27
C GLU A 12 30.62 3.56 -2.85
N GLN A 13 29.83 4.13 -3.77
CA GLN A 13 28.44 4.53 -3.52
C GLN A 13 27.55 3.32 -3.24
N GLU A 14 27.74 2.23 -3.99
CA GLU A 14 27.02 0.99 -3.77
C GLU A 14 27.31 0.42 -2.37
N GLU A 15 28.58 0.38 -1.95
CA GLU A 15 28.97 -0.09 -0.63
C GLU A 15 28.34 0.75 0.48
N LYS A 16 28.38 2.08 0.37
CA LYS A 16 27.74 3.00 1.33
C LYS A 16 26.23 2.74 1.44
N LEU A 17 25.55 2.60 0.30
CA LEU A 17 24.11 2.32 0.26
C LEU A 17 23.78 0.97 0.92
N VAL A 18 24.54 -0.07 0.60
CA VAL A 18 24.36 -1.42 1.18
C VAL A 18 24.54 -1.42 2.69
N VAL A 19 25.47 -0.61 3.23
CA VAL A 19 25.64 -0.46 4.68
C VAL A 19 24.37 0.11 5.32
N VAL A 20 23.83 1.22 4.79
CA VAL A 20 22.60 1.86 5.29
C VAL A 20 21.42 0.89 5.22
N LEU A 21 21.24 0.19 4.10
CA LEU A 21 20.13 -0.78 3.95
C LEU A 21 20.27 -1.98 4.90
N LYS A 22 21.49 -2.42 5.21
CA LYS A 22 21.72 -3.49 6.20
C LYS A 22 21.42 -3.03 7.63
N GLU A 23 21.79 -1.81 7.97
CA GLU A 23 21.53 -1.20 9.28
C GLU A 23 20.03 -1.11 9.56
N HIS A 24 19.23 -0.74 8.55
CA HIS A 24 17.79 -0.59 8.65
C HIS A 24 16.99 -1.76 8.04
N LYS A 25 17.56 -2.96 8.01
CA LYS A 25 16.97 -4.15 7.38
C LYS A 25 15.52 -4.43 7.85
N THR A 26 15.19 -4.10 9.08
CA THR A 26 13.85 -4.33 9.66
C THR A 26 12.77 -3.40 9.12
N ALA A 27 13.14 -2.31 8.44
CA ALA A 27 12.20 -1.45 7.73
C ALA A 27 11.70 -2.08 6.40
N LEU A 28 12.39 -3.09 5.90
CA LEU A 28 12.09 -3.73 4.61
C LEU A 28 11.46 -5.10 4.84
N GLY A 29 10.26 -5.31 4.32
CA GLY A 29 9.53 -6.57 4.40
C GLY A 29 9.50 -7.30 3.07
N TRP A 30 9.29 -8.60 3.13
CA TRP A 30 9.20 -9.52 2.01
C TRP A 30 7.89 -10.30 2.01
N THR A 31 7.33 -10.53 3.19
CA THR A 31 6.12 -11.31 3.40
C THR A 31 5.11 -10.54 4.25
N ILE A 32 3.84 -10.88 4.14
CA ILE A 32 2.79 -10.26 4.97
C ILE A 32 3.02 -10.53 6.47
N ALA A 33 3.77 -11.55 6.83
CA ALA A 33 4.15 -11.86 8.20
C ALA A 33 5.17 -10.87 8.79
N ASP A 34 5.88 -10.12 7.95
CA ASP A 34 6.82 -9.09 8.38
C ASP A 34 6.09 -7.82 8.89
N ILE A 35 4.80 -7.69 8.61
CA ILE A 35 3.97 -6.56 9.05
C ILE A 35 3.69 -6.68 10.55
N LYS A 36 4.49 -6.01 11.36
CA LYS A 36 4.23 -5.85 12.80
C LYS A 36 3.02 -4.94 13.05
N GLY A 37 2.85 -3.94 12.19
CA GLY A 37 1.81 -2.93 12.23
C GLY A 37 2.18 -1.71 13.05
N ILE A 38 1.68 -0.58 12.60
CA ILE A 38 1.83 0.71 13.26
C ILE A 38 1.08 0.67 14.60
N SER A 39 1.65 1.31 15.63
CA SER A 39 1.03 1.36 16.94
C SER A 39 -0.38 1.97 16.88
N PRO A 40 -1.40 1.34 17.50
CA PRO A 40 -2.74 1.92 17.60
C PRO A 40 -2.76 3.30 18.28
N SER A 41 -1.75 3.62 19.13
CA SER A 41 -1.61 4.95 19.73
C SER A 41 -1.17 6.01 18.72
N THR A 42 -0.48 5.62 17.65
CA THR A 42 -0.07 6.54 16.57
C THR A 42 -1.20 6.71 15.56
N CYS A 43 -1.81 5.61 15.12
CA CYS A 43 -2.89 5.64 14.15
C CYS A 43 -3.77 4.40 14.27
N MET A 44 -5.10 4.61 14.20
CA MET A 44 -6.11 3.56 14.20
C MET A 44 -7.25 3.94 13.28
N HIS A 45 -7.73 2.99 12.50
CA HIS A 45 -8.88 3.22 11.62
C HIS A 45 -10.19 3.05 12.38
N ARG A 46 -11.05 4.05 12.30
CA ARG A 46 -12.41 4.04 12.88
C ARG A 46 -13.46 4.05 11.77
N ILE A 47 -14.56 3.33 12.00
CA ILE A 47 -15.70 3.27 11.09
C ILE A 47 -16.91 3.91 11.81
N LEU A 48 -17.05 5.21 11.64
CA LEU A 48 -18.14 5.98 12.22
C LEU A 48 -19.36 5.91 11.27
N LEU A 49 -20.46 5.40 11.77
CA LEU A 49 -21.70 5.28 10.99
C LEU A 49 -22.61 6.48 11.22
N GLU A 50 -23.51 6.73 10.26
CA GLU A 50 -24.61 7.66 10.42
C GLU A 50 -25.58 7.18 11.50
N ASP A 51 -26.25 8.11 12.19
CA ASP A 51 -27.09 7.80 13.36
C ASP A 51 -28.25 6.84 13.04
N ASN A 52 -28.74 6.85 11.81
CA ASN A 52 -29.84 5.99 11.33
C ASN A 52 -29.35 4.80 10.50
N ALA A 53 -28.06 4.45 10.58
CA ALA A 53 -27.48 3.36 9.82
C ALA A 53 -28.14 2.02 10.18
N LYS A 54 -28.72 1.35 9.18
CA LYS A 54 -29.32 0.02 9.35
C LYS A 54 -28.28 -1.03 8.97
N PRO A 55 -27.98 -1.98 9.87
CA PRO A 55 -27.09 -3.10 9.56
C PRO A 55 -27.53 -3.87 8.31
N SER A 56 -26.57 -4.35 7.54
CA SER A 56 -26.83 -5.07 6.30
C SER A 56 -26.05 -6.38 6.27
N ARG A 57 -26.78 -7.49 6.14
CA ARG A 57 -26.20 -8.83 5.97
C ARG A 57 -26.43 -9.28 4.53
N GLN A 58 -25.38 -9.19 3.72
CA GLN A 58 -25.45 -9.59 2.32
C GLN A 58 -25.04 -11.07 2.18
N PRO A 59 -25.77 -11.87 1.39
CA PRO A 59 -25.42 -13.26 1.13
C PRO A 59 -24.15 -13.34 0.28
N GLN A 60 -23.43 -14.47 0.42
CA GLN A 60 -22.28 -14.79 -0.42
C GLN A 60 -22.68 -14.87 -1.89
N ARG A 61 -21.89 -14.26 -2.76
CA ARG A 61 -22.04 -14.38 -4.20
C ARG A 61 -21.55 -15.73 -4.70
N ARG A 62 -22.19 -16.23 -5.75
CA ARG A 62 -21.77 -17.47 -6.40
C ARG A 62 -20.41 -17.27 -7.09
N LEU A 63 -19.46 -18.14 -6.79
CA LEU A 63 -18.12 -18.15 -7.39
C LEU A 63 -17.94 -19.46 -8.17
N ASN A 64 -17.23 -19.40 -9.31
CA ASN A 64 -16.83 -20.61 -10.06
C ASN A 64 -15.69 -21.31 -9.30
N PRO A 65 -15.47 -22.61 -9.53
CA PRO A 65 -14.45 -23.39 -8.83
C PRO A 65 -13.04 -22.77 -8.85
N PRO A 66 -12.50 -22.25 -9.98
CA PRO A 66 -11.20 -21.59 -9.97
C PRO A 66 -11.14 -20.36 -9.05
N MET A 67 -12.24 -19.58 -8.97
CA MET A 67 -12.32 -18.41 -8.09
C MET A 67 -12.40 -18.80 -6.62
N MET A 68 -13.04 -19.92 -6.31
CA MET A 68 -13.06 -20.45 -4.93
C MET A 68 -11.66 -20.79 -4.42
N GLU A 69 -10.81 -21.38 -5.27
CA GLU A 69 -9.42 -21.67 -4.90
C GLU A 69 -8.60 -20.40 -4.64
N VAL A 70 -8.83 -19.34 -5.44
CA VAL A 70 -8.19 -18.03 -5.22
C VAL A 70 -8.61 -17.45 -3.87
N VAL A 71 -9.91 -17.47 -3.56
CA VAL A 71 -10.43 -16.99 -2.27
C VAL A 71 -9.88 -17.83 -1.11
N LYS A 72 -9.83 -19.16 -1.25
CA LYS A 72 -9.30 -20.05 -0.22
C LYS A 72 -7.86 -19.72 0.13
N LYS A 73 -7.00 -19.58 -0.90
CA LYS A 73 -5.58 -19.21 -0.72
C LYS A 73 -5.43 -17.90 0.01
N GLU A 74 -6.19 -16.88 -0.40
CA GLU A 74 -6.11 -15.54 0.22
C GLU A 74 -6.62 -15.55 1.67
N VAL A 75 -7.77 -16.22 1.95
CA VAL A 75 -8.31 -16.34 3.31
C VAL A 75 -7.34 -17.07 4.23
N LEU A 76 -6.75 -18.19 3.79
CA LEU A 76 -5.75 -18.92 4.58
C LEU A 76 -4.52 -18.06 4.87
N LYS A 77 -4.01 -17.33 3.88
CA LYS A 77 -2.88 -16.41 4.04
C LYS A 77 -3.17 -15.31 5.07
N LEU A 78 -4.34 -14.67 4.97
CA LEU A 78 -4.75 -13.62 5.90
C LEU A 78 -5.02 -14.16 7.31
N LEU A 79 -5.58 -15.34 7.43
CA LEU A 79 -5.83 -16.00 8.72
C LEU A 79 -4.53 -16.39 9.41
N GLN A 80 -3.59 -17.02 8.69
CA GLN A 80 -2.27 -17.38 9.20
C GLN A 80 -1.44 -16.19 9.65
N SER A 81 -1.58 -15.06 8.97
CA SER A 81 -0.91 -13.80 9.35
C SER A 81 -1.64 -13.02 10.44
N GLY A 82 -2.79 -13.51 10.94
CA GLY A 82 -3.57 -12.82 11.99
C GLY A 82 -4.27 -11.55 11.53
N MET A 83 -4.34 -11.29 10.22
CA MET A 83 -5.01 -10.10 9.65
C MET A 83 -6.52 -10.18 9.78
N ILE A 84 -7.08 -11.39 9.77
CA ILE A 84 -8.50 -11.67 9.93
C ILE A 84 -8.71 -12.70 11.05
N TYR A 85 -9.95 -12.80 11.53
CA TYR A 85 -10.39 -13.82 12.48
C TYR A 85 -11.80 -14.30 12.17
N PRO A 86 -12.17 -15.54 12.54
CA PRO A 86 -13.53 -16.04 12.32
C PRO A 86 -14.52 -15.33 13.25
N ILE A 87 -15.72 -15.04 12.73
CA ILE A 87 -16.83 -14.44 13.47
C ILE A 87 -18.15 -14.98 12.95
N SER A 88 -19.15 -15.18 13.82
CA SER A 88 -20.42 -15.80 13.46
C SER A 88 -21.64 -14.88 13.58
N ASP A 89 -21.57 -13.85 14.41
CA ASP A 89 -22.72 -13.10 14.90
C ASP A 89 -22.75 -11.62 14.47
N SER A 90 -21.89 -11.23 13.52
CA SER A 90 -21.85 -9.85 13.04
C SER A 90 -23.18 -9.39 12.41
N GLN A 91 -23.53 -8.16 12.72
CA GLN A 91 -24.68 -7.49 12.10
C GLN A 91 -24.37 -6.96 10.70
N TRP A 92 -23.09 -6.73 10.39
CA TRP A 92 -22.61 -6.28 9.10
C TRP A 92 -21.90 -7.42 8.38
N VAL A 93 -22.40 -7.81 7.20
CA VAL A 93 -21.76 -8.86 6.41
C VAL A 93 -21.71 -8.43 4.95
N SER A 94 -20.48 -8.32 4.42
CA SER A 94 -20.21 -7.96 3.03
C SER A 94 -19.80 -9.19 2.21
N PRO A 95 -20.22 -9.31 0.95
CA PRO A 95 -19.85 -10.45 0.11
C PRO A 95 -18.44 -10.31 -0.46
N THR A 96 -17.79 -11.44 -0.66
CA THR A 96 -16.51 -11.53 -1.37
C THR A 96 -16.73 -11.58 -2.89
N GLN A 97 -15.87 -10.91 -3.64
CA GLN A 97 -15.80 -11.00 -5.10
C GLN A 97 -14.34 -11.13 -5.57
N VAL A 98 -14.15 -11.71 -6.74
CA VAL A 98 -12.84 -11.88 -7.36
C VAL A 98 -12.79 -11.09 -8.65
N VAL A 99 -11.79 -10.24 -8.79
CA VAL A 99 -11.60 -9.40 -9.98
C VAL A 99 -10.23 -9.69 -10.62
N PRO A 100 -10.11 -9.61 -11.94
CA PRO A 100 -8.83 -9.81 -12.61
C PRO A 100 -7.83 -8.71 -12.20
N LYS A 101 -6.61 -9.10 -11.88
CA LYS A 101 -5.50 -8.18 -11.70
C LYS A 101 -5.01 -7.79 -13.10
N LYS A 102 -5.20 -6.54 -13.48
CA LYS A 102 -4.68 -6.02 -14.74
C LYS A 102 -3.17 -5.84 -14.61
N GLY A 103 -2.42 -6.61 -15.37
CA GLY A 103 -0.97 -6.45 -15.51
C GLY A 103 -0.59 -5.25 -16.38
N GLY A 104 0.70 -5.09 -16.64
CA GLY A 104 1.22 -4.09 -17.58
C GLY A 104 0.67 -4.25 -19.01
N ILE A 105 0.91 -3.24 -19.84
CA ILE A 105 0.55 -3.30 -21.26
C ILE A 105 1.56 -4.22 -21.95
N THR A 106 1.08 -5.29 -22.58
CA THR A 106 1.83 -6.15 -23.48
C THR A 106 1.32 -5.92 -24.89
N VAL A 107 2.22 -5.93 -25.85
CA VAL A 107 1.86 -5.82 -27.27
C VAL A 107 1.56 -7.23 -27.79
N VAL A 108 0.35 -7.45 -28.29
CA VAL A 108 -0.08 -8.73 -28.88
C VAL A 108 -0.41 -8.50 -30.33
N GLU A 109 0.08 -9.38 -31.20
CA GLU A 109 -0.25 -9.36 -32.61
C GLU A 109 -1.71 -9.82 -32.82
N ASN A 110 -2.53 -9.00 -33.50
CA ASN A 110 -3.90 -9.33 -33.80
C ASN A 110 -3.96 -10.25 -35.05
N HIS A 111 -5.14 -10.77 -35.39
CA HIS A 111 -5.34 -11.63 -36.53
C HIS A 111 -5.03 -10.98 -37.92
N GLN A 112 -4.73 -9.67 -37.90
CA GLN A 112 -4.37 -8.89 -39.10
C GLN A 112 -2.87 -8.57 -39.17
N GLY A 113 -2.04 -9.10 -38.22
CA GLY A 113 -0.60 -8.85 -38.14
C GLY A 113 -0.23 -7.51 -37.51
N GLU A 114 -1.18 -6.81 -36.91
CA GLU A 114 -0.91 -5.51 -36.24
C GLU A 114 -0.63 -5.71 -34.76
N PHE A 115 0.34 -4.98 -34.22
CA PHE A 115 0.68 -4.99 -32.81
C PHE A 115 -0.26 -4.08 -32.02
N VAL A 116 -1.20 -4.69 -31.29
CA VAL A 116 -2.18 -3.95 -30.47
C VAL A 116 -1.76 -4.00 -28.99
N PRO A 117 -1.66 -2.85 -28.29
CA PRO A 117 -1.38 -2.82 -26.87
C PRO A 117 -2.54 -3.46 -26.09
N THR A 118 -2.29 -4.63 -25.52
CA THR A 118 -3.28 -5.41 -24.76
C THR A 118 -2.86 -5.51 -23.30
N ARG A 119 -3.79 -5.29 -22.37
CA ARG A 119 -3.52 -5.50 -20.94
C ARG A 119 -3.63 -6.97 -20.60
N VAL A 120 -2.50 -7.59 -20.33
CA VAL A 120 -2.46 -8.99 -19.89
C VAL A 120 -2.99 -9.11 -18.47
N GLN A 121 -3.85 -10.10 -18.23
CA GLN A 121 -4.30 -10.47 -16.91
C GLN A 121 -3.16 -11.20 -16.19
N SER A 122 -2.57 -10.59 -15.15
CA SER A 122 -1.46 -11.16 -14.38
C SER A 122 -1.88 -12.02 -13.19
N GLY A 123 -3.20 -12.13 -12.94
CA GLY A 123 -3.72 -12.90 -11.81
C GLY A 123 -5.10 -12.43 -11.38
N TRP A 124 -5.46 -12.78 -10.12
CA TRP A 124 -6.74 -12.46 -9.52
C TRP A 124 -6.54 -11.69 -8.22
N ARG A 125 -7.46 -10.80 -7.91
CA ARG A 125 -7.52 -10.07 -6.65
C ARG A 125 -8.85 -10.37 -5.96
N VAL A 126 -8.77 -10.79 -4.70
CA VAL A 126 -9.95 -10.93 -3.83
C VAL A 126 -10.31 -9.55 -3.28
N CYS A 127 -11.54 -9.15 -3.45
CA CYS A 127 -12.08 -7.87 -2.98
C CYS A 127 -13.32 -8.13 -2.13
N ILE A 128 -13.50 -7.34 -1.10
CA ILE A 128 -14.74 -7.33 -0.31
C ILE A 128 -15.60 -6.16 -0.76
N ASP A 129 -16.88 -6.40 -0.93
CA ASP A 129 -17.82 -5.39 -1.40
C ASP A 129 -18.40 -4.57 -0.25
N TYR A 130 -17.66 -3.56 0.19
CA TYR A 130 -18.09 -2.66 1.26
C TYR A 130 -19.03 -1.53 0.83
N ARG A 131 -19.56 -1.52 -0.39
CA ARG A 131 -20.42 -0.42 -0.87
C ARG A 131 -21.59 -0.12 0.05
N LYS A 132 -22.22 -1.15 0.65
CA LYS A 132 -23.32 -0.96 1.61
C LYS A 132 -22.86 -0.38 2.95
N LEU A 133 -21.71 -0.79 3.44
CA LEU A 133 -21.09 -0.21 4.63
C LEU A 133 -20.68 1.25 4.35
N ASN A 134 -19.99 1.47 3.25
CA ASN A 134 -19.51 2.80 2.86
C ASN A 134 -20.65 3.82 2.67
N SER A 135 -21.82 3.38 2.18
CA SER A 135 -22.96 4.29 1.96
C SER A 135 -23.60 4.85 3.24
N VAL A 136 -23.26 4.29 4.39
CA VAL A 136 -23.72 4.73 5.73
C VAL A 136 -22.57 5.11 6.66
N THR A 137 -21.34 5.13 6.14
CA THR A 137 -20.16 5.56 6.88
C THR A 137 -19.97 7.06 6.70
N ARG A 138 -19.76 7.79 7.79
CA ARG A 138 -19.41 9.22 7.77
C ARG A 138 -18.10 9.41 7.05
N ILE A 139 -18.10 10.25 6.01
CA ILE A 139 -16.92 10.48 5.18
C ILE A 139 -15.92 11.37 5.92
N ASP A 140 -14.67 10.96 5.93
CA ASP A 140 -13.54 11.75 6.40
C ASP A 140 -13.01 12.61 5.23
N HIS A 141 -13.13 13.92 5.35
CA HIS A 141 -12.71 14.90 4.35
C HIS A 141 -11.22 15.27 4.45
N PHE A 142 -10.37 14.34 4.90
CA PHE A 142 -8.93 14.60 4.95
C PHE A 142 -8.39 14.94 3.56
N PRO A 143 -7.75 16.11 3.37
CA PRO A 143 -7.26 16.52 2.06
C PRO A 143 -6.08 15.65 1.64
N LEU A 144 -6.14 15.12 0.42
CA LEU A 144 -4.99 14.49 -0.20
C LEU A 144 -4.09 15.58 -0.79
N PRO A 145 -2.76 15.39 -0.80
CA PRO A 145 -1.84 16.36 -1.39
C PRO A 145 -2.08 16.52 -2.90
N PHE A 146 -1.82 17.71 -3.41
CA PHE A 146 -1.89 17.97 -4.84
C PHE A 146 -0.69 17.37 -5.56
N ILE A 147 -0.96 16.48 -6.52
CA ILE A 147 0.09 15.77 -7.27
C ILE A 147 1.03 16.76 -7.98
N ASP A 148 0.50 17.80 -8.59
CA ASP A 148 1.30 18.81 -9.33
C ASP A 148 2.31 19.51 -8.41
N GLN A 149 1.91 19.87 -7.18
CA GLN A 149 2.82 20.49 -6.20
C GLN A 149 3.91 19.51 -5.74
N MET A 150 3.60 18.23 -5.57
CA MET A 150 4.59 17.22 -5.25
C MET A 150 5.60 17.04 -6.39
N LEU A 151 5.13 16.98 -7.63
CA LEU A 151 5.98 16.85 -8.80
C LEU A 151 6.90 18.06 -8.98
N GLU A 152 6.41 19.28 -8.68
CA GLU A 152 7.22 20.51 -8.71
C GLU A 152 8.38 20.44 -7.71
N ARG A 153 8.13 19.98 -6.47
CA ARG A 153 9.18 19.81 -5.43
C ARG A 153 10.19 18.71 -5.77
N LEU A 154 9.74 17.67 -6.46
CA LEU A 154 10.60 16.58 -6.90
C LEU A 154 11.42 16.93 -8.13
N SER A 155 10.99 17.91 -8.92
CA SER A 155 11.67 18.29 -10.15
C SER A 155 13.08 18.84 -9.89
N GLY A 156 14.04 18.48 -10.75
CA GLY A 156 15.41 19.01 -10.72
C GLY A 156 16.34 18.44 -9.64
N ARG A 157 15.91 17.43 -8.88
CA ARG A 157 16.78 16.72 -7.91
C ARG A 157 17.66 15.70 -8.63
N SER A 158 18.86 15.44 -8.07
CA SER A 158 19.83 14.56 -8.71
C SER A 158 19.63 13.08 -8.38
N TYR A 159 19.15 12.78 -7.18
CA TYR A 159 18.96 11.39 -6.72
C TYR A 159 17.62 11.22 -6.02
N TYR A 160 16.98 10.07 -6.30
CA TYR A 160 15.72 9.68 -5.70
C TYR A 160 15.78 8.26 -5.12
N CYS A 161 15.03 8.03 -4.05
CA CYS A 161 14.65 6.70 -3.61
C CYS A 161 13.13 6.60 -3.63
N PHE A 162 12.59 5.72 -4.48
CA PHE A 162 11.17 5.43 -4.54
C PHE A 162 10.89 4.24 -3.63
N LEU A 163 10.06 4.47 -2.62
CA LEU A 163 9.75 3.50 -1.59
C LEU A 163 8.25 3.21 -1.64
N ASP A 164 7.87 1.94 -1.52
CA ASP A 164 6.49 1.46 -1.54
C ASP A 164 6.15 0.84 -0.17
N GLY A 165 5.02 1.25 0.42
CA GLY A 165 4.55 0.68 1.68
C GLY A 165 4.04 -0.75 1.49
N TYR A 166 4.62 -1.74 2.19
CA TYR A 166 4.24 -3.14 2.04
C TYR A 166 2.78 -3.38 2.47
N SER A 167 1.88 -3.65 1.49
CA SER A 167 0.44 -3.82 1.76
C SER A 167 -0.12 -2.72 2.68
N GLY A 168 0.19 -1.46 2.38
CA GLY A 168 0.11 -0.29 3.26
C GLY A 168 -1.06 -0.26 4.24
N TYR A 169 -2.30 -0.49 3.78
CA TYR A 169 -3.48 -0.44 4.64
C TYR A 169 -3.49 -1.50 5.74
N PHE A 170 -2.95 -2.69 5.51
CA PHE A 170 -2.86 -3.74 6.55
C PHE A 170 -1.90 -3.39 7.70
N GLN A 171 -1.14 -2.32 7.58
CA GLN A 171 -0.27 -1.86 8.65
C GLN A 171 -1.02 -1.08 9.74
N ILE A 172 -2.24 -0.58 9.44
CA ILE A 172 -3.07 0.16 10.37
C ILE A 172 -4.10 -0.77 11.03
N ALA A 173 -4.21 -0.71 12.35
CA ALA A 173 -5.21 -1.46 13.10
C ALA A 173 -6.59 -0.83 12.93
N ILE A 174 -7.65 -1.66 12.92
CA ILE A 174 -9.02 -1.20 13.05
C ILE A 174 -9.36 -1.12 14.55
N ALA A 175 -10.10 -0.09 14.94
CA ALA A 175 -10.61 0.03 16.30
C ALA A 175 -11.37 -1.23 16.70
N PRO A 176 -11.13 -1.81 17.88
CA PRO A 176 -11.74 -3.09 18.29
C PRO A 176 -13.27 -3.11 18.14
N GLU A 177 -13.92 -2.00 18.48
CA GLU A 177 -15.38 -1.79 18.36
C GLU A 177 -15.88 -1.73 16.92
N ASP A 178 -14.98 -1.51 15.96
CA ASP A 178 -15.31 -1.37 14.55
C ASP A 178 -14.95 -2.61 13.71
N GLN A 179 -14.20 -3.55 14.28
CA GLN A 179 -13.73 -4.74 13.55
C GLN A 179 -14.89 -5.58 12.99
N GLU A 180 -15.95 -5.79 13.76
CA GLU A 180 -17.10 -6.55 13.31
C GLU A 180 -17.80 -5.92 12.08
N LYS A 181 -17.73 -4.58 11.91
CA LYS A 181 -18.29 -3.88 10.73
C LYS A 181 -17.61 -4.29 9.43
N THR A 182 -16.38 -4.78 9.51
CA THR A 182 -15.60 -5.25 8.35
C THR A 182 -15.86 -6.69 7.98
N THR A 183 -16.83 -7.33 8.62
CA THR A 183 -17.12 -8.74 8.40
C THR A 183 -17.48 -9.01 6.93
N PHE A 184 -16.91 -10.09 6.43
CA PHE A 184 -17.20 -10.58 5.09
C PHE A 184 -17.50 -12.08 5.10
N THR A 185 -18.32 -12.50 4.13
CA THR A 185 -18.63 -13.90 3.92
C THR A 185 -17.97 -14.45 2.66
N CYS A 186 -17.51 -15.68 2.75
CA CYS A 186 -16.95 -16.43 1.63
C CYS A 186 -17.38 -17.90 1.73
N PRO A 187 -17.12 -18.76 0.71
CA PRO A 187 -17.50 -20.17 0.75
C PRO A 187 -16.91 -20.96 1.93
N PHE A 188 -15.90 -20.41 2.61
CA PHE A 188 -15.16 -21.09 3.70
C PHE A 188 -15.54 -20.56 5.09
N GLY A 189 -16.48 -19.63 5.19
CA GLY A 189 -16.94 -19.05 6.44
C GLY A 189 -17.05 -17.54 6.42
N THR A 190 -17.21 -16.99 7.62
CA THR A 190 -17.38 -15.57 7.86
C THR A 190 -16.21 -15.07 8.72
N PHE A 191 -15.58 -14.00 8.29
CA PHE A 191 -14.37 -13.45 8.92
C PHE A 191 -14.46 -11.94 9.04
N ALA A 192 -13.81 -11.36 10.05
CA ALA A 192 -13.65 -9.94 10.23
C ALA A 192 -12.15 -9.55 10.20
N TYR A 193 -11.87 -8.30 9.81
CA TYR A 193 -10.51 -7.79 9.76
C TYR A 193 -10.07 -7.17 11.08
N ARG A 194 -8.86 -7.47 11.52
CA ARG A 194 -8.15 -6.76 12.60
C ARG A 194 -7.39 -5.55 12.09
N ARG A 195 -6.99 -5.58 10.82
CA ARG A 195 -6.23 -4.56 10.12
C ARG A 195 -7.07 -3.97 9.00
N MET A 196 -6.82 -2.72 8.68
CA MET A 196 -7.60 -1.97 7.70
C MET A 196 -7.50 -2.57 6.29
N PRO A 197 -8.58 -3.12 5.71
CA PRO A 197 -8.57 -3.70 4.37
C PRO A 197 -8.77 -2.64 3.29
N PHE A 198 -8.49 -3.02 2.05
CA PHE A 198 -8.90 -2.24 0.89
C PHE A 198 -10.43 -2.23 0.74
N GLY A 199 -10.97 -1.11 0.22
CA GLY A 199 -12.38 -0.96 -0.11
C GLY A 199 -13.21 -0.18 0.90
N LEU A 200 -12.70 0.15 2.08
CA LEU A 200 -13.32 1.09 3.03
C LEU A 200 -13.16 2.53 2.51
N CYS A 201 -14.23 3.35 2.57
CA CYS A 201 -14.24 4.71 2.01
C CYS A 201 -13.19 5.63 2.63
N ASN A 202 -12.96 5.52 3.95
CA ASN A 202 -12.04 6.39 4.68
C ASN A 202 -10.62 5.81 4.80
N ALA A 203 -10.35 4.62 4.23
CA ALA A 203 -9.01 4.01 4.31
C ALA A 203 -7.91 4.91 3.70
N PRO A 204 -8.10 5.52 2.52
CA PRO A 204 -7.10 6.42 1.95
C PRO A 204 -6.80 7.63 2.85
N GLY A 205 -7.82 8.30 3.37
CA GLY A 205 -7.66 9.46 4.26
C GLY A 205 -6.98 9.11 5.59
N THR A 206 -7.37 7.99 6.20
CA THR A 206 -6.73 7.49 7.43
C THR A 206 -5.26 7.18 7.18
N PHE A 207 -4.93 6.50 6.08
CA PHE A 207 -3.56 6.13 5.76
C PHE A 207 -2.70 7.36 5.48
N GLN A 208 -3.17 8.29 4.65
CA GLN A 208 -2.46 9.54 4.36
C GLN A 208 -2.21 10.35 5.63
N ARG A 209 -3.21 10.52 6.50
CA ARG A 209 -3.06 11.21 7.79
C ARG A 209 -2.00 10.54 8.66
N CYS A 210 -1.98 9.21 8.70
CA CYS A 210 -0.99 8.44 9.44
C CYS A 210 0.43 8.71 8.91
N MET A 211 0.62 8.65 7.60
CA MET A 211 1.93 8.89 6.97
C MET A 211 2.40 10.32 7.17
N VAL A 212 1.50 11.31 7.02
CA VAL A 212 1.82 12.72 7.33
C VAL A 212 2.25 12.88 8.79
N SER A 213 1.59 12.20 9.72
CA SER A 213 1.98 12.25 11.15
C SER A 213 3.34 11.60 11.42
N ILE A 214 3.64 10.47 10.77
CA ILE A 214 4.93 9.76 10.93
C ILE A 214 6.08 10.59 10.37
N PHE A 215 5.91 11.23 9.22
CA PHE A 215 6.96 11.94 8.50
C PHE A 215 6.84 13.47 8.56
N SER A 216 6.07 14.01 9.52
CA SER A 216 5.78 15.44 9.62
C SER A 216 7.01 16.34 9.60
N GLU A 217 8.12 15.90 10.20
CA GLU A 217 9.40 16.63 10.26
C GLU A 217 10.20 16.59 8.95
N TYR A 218 9.84 15.68 8.03
CA TYR A 218 10.61 15.38 6.82
C TYR A 218 9.89 15.79 5.53
N ILE A 219 8.54 15.84 5.58
CA ILE A 219 7.70 16.25 4.46
C ILE A 219 8.04 17.67 4.03
N GLU A 220 8.08 17.93 2.72
CA GLU A 220 8.47 19.20 2.06
C GLU A 220 9.97 19.53 2.16
N HIS A 221 10.73 18.82 3.01
CA HIS A 221 12.18 19.03 3.11
C HIS A 221 12.96 18.07 2.20
N PHE A 222 12.69 16.78 2.31
CA PHE A 222 13.40 15.74 1.55
C PHE A 222 12.60 14.46 1.29
N ILE A 223 11.32 14.44 1.65
CA ILE A 223 10.40 13.34 1.34
C ILE A 223 9.06 13.88 0.88
N GLU A 224 8.50 13.30 -0.15
CA GLU A 224 7.10 13.46 -0.54
C GLU A 224 6.35 12.16 -0.28
N VAL A 225 5.11 12.29 0.20
CA VAL A 225 4.29 11.16 0.66
C VAL A 225 2.91 11.23 0.02
N PHE A 226 2.59 10.22 -0.77
CA PHE A 226 1.26 10.05 -1.34
C PHE A 226 0.76 8.62 -1.11
N MET A 227 -0.09 8.46 -0.11
CA MET A 227 -0.55 7.13 0.35
C MET A 227 0.63 6.21 0.67
N ASP A 228 0.75 5.09 -0.04
CA ASP A 228 1.78 4.06 0.10
C ASP A 228 3.05 4.33 -0.72
N ASP A 229 3.05 5.38 -1.56
CA ASP A 229 4.20 5.81 -2.35
C ASP A 229 4.99 6.90 -1.60
N PHE A 230 6.25 6.65 -1.29
CA PHE A 230 7.16 7.60 -0.67
C PHE A 230 8.31 7.92 -1.63
N THR A 231 8.62 9.18 -1.81
CA THR A 231 9.76 9.61 -2.63
C THR A 231 10.72 10.42 -1.77
N VAL A 232 11.87 9.83 -1.46
CA VAL A 232 12.99 10.50 -0.79
C VAL A 232 13.92 11.05 -1.87
N TYR A 233 14.43 12.28 -1.68
CA TYR A 233 15.26 12.94 -2.68
C TYR A 233 16.43 13.70 -2.08
N GLY A 234 17.42 14.03 -2.93
CA GLY A 234 18.58 14.82 -2.56
C GLY A 234 19.27 15.40 -3.78
N ASP A 235 19.97 16.52 -3.56
CA ASP A 235 20.69 17.25 -4.62
C ASP A 235 22.03 16.57 -4.97
N ASN A 236 22.50 15.65 -4.14
CA ASN A 236 23.65 14.80 -4.40
C ASN A 236 23.48 13.45 -3.69
N PHE A 237 24.37 12.49 -4.01
CA PHE A 237 24.31 11.14 -3.47
C PHE A 237 24.34 11.08 -1.93
N ASP A 238 25.31 11.77 -1.31
CA ASP A 238 25.48 11.70 0.14
C ASP A 238 24.30 12.34 0.90
N ALA A 239 23.74 13.44 0.38
CA ALA A 239 22.54 14.05 0.93
C ALA A 239 21.34 13.09 0.84
N CYS A 240 21.09 12.49 -0.33
CA CYS A 240 20.01 11.52 -0.52
C CYS A 240 20.19 10.29 0.37
N LEU A 241 21.43 9.81 0.55
CA LEU A 241 21.75 8.67 1.43
C LEU A 241 21.45 8.98 2.90
N ASN A 242 21.81 10.17 3.37
CA ASN A 242 21.48 10.62 4.72
C ASN A 242 19.96 10.74 4.93
N HIS A 243 19.24 11.33 3.96
CA HIS A 243 17.79 11.42 4.01
C HIS A 243 17.12 10.04 4.03
N LEU A 244 17.59 9.11 3.19
CA LEU A 244 17.13 7.72 3.20
C LEU A 244 17.33 7.06 4.56
N SER A 245 18.52 7.23 5.17
CA SER A 245 18.82 6.67 6.49
C SER A 245 17.84 7.19 7.56
N LEU A 246 17.53 8.50 7.57
CA LEU A 246 16.57 9.09 8.49
C LEU A 246 15.16 8.53 8.28
N VAL A 247 14.72 8.41 7.03
CA VAL A 247 13.41 7.84 6.69
C VAL A 247 13.32 6.38 7.10
N LEU A 248 14.32 5.56 6.78
CA LEU A 248 14.34 4.14 7.18
C LEU A 248 14.38 3.97 8.71
N LYS A 249 15.14 4.80 9.42
CA LYS A 249 15.14 4.83 10.89
C LYS A 249 13.74 5.11 11.42
N ARG A 250 13.04 6.10 10.88
CA ARG A 250 11.68 6.43 11.26
C ARG A 250 10.70 5.30 10.99
N CYS A 251 10.85 4.59 9.86
CA CYS A 251 10.09 3.37 9.57
C CYS A 251 10.30 2.30 10.65
N VAL A 252 11.54 2.06 11.08
CA VAL A 252 11.85 1.11 12.16
C VAL A 252 11.18 1.52 13.47
N GLU A 253 11.29 2.79 13.87
CA GLU A 253 10.71 3.32 15.12
C GLU A 253 9.18 3.20 15.16
N THR A 254 8.52 3.37 14.02
CA THR A 254 7.06 3.34 13.92
C THR A 254 6.50 1.98 13.50
N ASN A 255 7.35 0.98 13.26
CA ASN A 255 7.01 -0.33 12.69
C ASN A 255 6.32 -0.24 11.31
N LEU A 256 6.61 0.83 10.55
CA LEU A 256 6.20 0.93 9.15
C LEU A 256 7.12 0.05 8.30
N VAL A 257 6.53 -0.86 7.53
CA VAL A 257 7.27 -1.81 6.70
C VAL A 257 7.14 -1.44 5.22
N LEU A 258 8.27 -1.34 4.54
CA LEU A 258 8.38 -1.06 3.11
C LEU A 258 8.49 -2.36 2.30
N ASN A 259 8.00 -2.35 1.07
CA ASN A 259 8.07 -3.48 0.15
C ASN A 259 9.41 -3.51 -0.59
N SER A 260 10.30 -4.41 -0.21
CA SER A 260 11.62 -4.49 -0.80
C SER A 260 11.64 -4.77 -2.32
N GLU A 261 10.60 -5.42 -2.87
CA GLU A 261 10.50 -5.73 -4.31
C GLU A 261 10.18 -4.49 -5.15
N ASN A 262 9.45 -3.53 -4.58
CA ASN A 262 8.98 -2.35 -5.30
C ASN A 262 9.78 -1.09 -4.95
N CYS A 263 10.72 -1.17 -4.02
CA CYS A 263 11.59 -0.04 -3.68
C CYS A 263 12.76 0.08 -4.67
N HIS A 264 13.00 1.30 -5.16
CA HIS A 264 14.10 1.63 -6.05
C HIS A 264 15.01 2.65 -5.38
N PHE A 265 16.28 2.33 -5.21
CA PHE A 265 17.22 3.14 -4.46
C PHE A 265 18.22 3.86 -5.35
N MET A 266 18.50 5.13 -5.07
CA MET A 266 19.51 5.98 -5.68
C MET A 266 19.41 6.06 -7.20
N VAL A 267 18.21 6.26 -7.71
CA VAL A 267 17.95 6.46 -9.13
C VAL A 267 17.92 7.95 -9.49
N GLU A 268 18.38 8.29 -10.71
CA GLU A 268 18.38 9.67 -11.22
C GLU A 268 17.04 10.05 -11.87
N GLN A 269 16.22 9.06 -12.20
CA GLN A 269 14.93 9.24 -12.84
C GLN A 269 13.96 8.12 -12.47
N GLY A 270 12.69 8.38 -12.46
CA GLY A 270 11.67 7.39 -12.16
C GLY A 270 10.26 7.84 -12.50
N ILE A 271 9.32 6.93 -12.38
CA ILE A 271 7.90 7.21 -12.55
C ILE A 271 7.27 7.36 -11.16
N VAL A 272 6.82 8.56 -10.84
CA VAL A 272 6.09 8.87 -9.61
C VAL A 272 4.65 9.17 -9.97
N LEU A 273 3.69 8.52 -9.32
CA LEU A 273 2.25 8.76 -9.54
C LEU A 273 1.83 8.72 -11.02
N ARG A 274 2.47 7.85 -11.83
CA ARG A 274 2.33 7.75 -13.29
C ARG A 274 2.90 8.93 -14.09
N SER A 275 3.60 9.84 -13.45
CA SER A 275 4.33 10.94 -14.07
C SER A 275 5.82 10.69 -14.01
N TYR A 276 6.55 11.08 -15.06
CA TYR A 276 8.01 10.98 -15.09
C TYR A 276 8.65 12.12 -14.31
N CYS A 277 9.40 11.78 -13.25
CA CYS A 277 10.38 12.69 -12.66
C CYS A 277 11.74 12.44 -13.34
N VAL A 278 12.24 13.40 -14.06
CA VAL A 278 13.54 13.33 -14.73
C VAL A 278 14.39 14.50 -14.23
N VAL A 279 15.66 14.23 -13.96
CA VAL A 279 16.64 15.32 -13.91
C VAL A 279 16.63 15.96 -15.29
N GLN A 280 16.23 17.24 -15.39
CA GLN A 280 16.40 18.00 -16.61
C GLN A 280 17.90 18.15 -16.87
N GLY A 281 18.46 17.19 -17.64
CA GLY A 281 19.67 17.43 -18.40
C GLY A 281 19.28 18.17 -19.67
N TYR A 282 19.83 19.33 -19.85
CA TYR A 282 19.84 20.04 -21.13
C TYR A 282 20.46 19.17 -22.21
#